data_b3cf63e157c5f5811152dafef486d3c1
#
_entry.id   b3cf63e157c5f5811152dafef486d3c1
#
_cell.length_a   1.000
_cell.length_b   1.000
_cell.length_c   1.000
_cell.angle_alpha   90.00
_cell.angle_beta   90.00
_cell.angle_gamma   90.00
#
_symmetry.space_group_name_H-M   'P 1'
#
loop_
_entity.id
_entity.type
_entity.pdbx_description
1 polymer ?
#
loop_
_entity_poly.entity_id
_entity_poly.type
_entity_poly.pdbx_seq_one_letter_code
_entity_poly.pdbx_strand_id
1 'polypeptide(L)'
;MRHILVTAFRNTSAELLVRGISDSDILLLPNDKVLDSEKLISTLSNRKYDSIISIGQRPNIKDKVHVETMAREGLLSIGTTFDCDMLVRLFEEAGIQAKLSCNAGTSYCNCLYFYGLRYLREKQPEAQMVFVHVPFQKNITDFEHFRRQFLRVIAYIQNQ
;
A
#
# COMPACT_ATOMS: atom_id res chain seq x y z
N MET A 1 9.30 1.49 17.64
CA MET A 1 8.98 0.59 16.52
C MET A 1 7.49 0.66 16.27
N ARG A 2 7.08 0.98 15.05
CA ARG A 2 5.65 1.05 14.67
C ARG A 2 5.09 -0.33 14.39
N HIS A 3 3.84 -0.55 14.77
CA HIS A 3 3.07 -1.71 14.35
C HIS A 3 2.49 -1.46 12.96
N ILE A 4 3.02 -2.16 11.97
CA ILE A 4 2.63 -1.98 10.57
C ILE A 4 1.89 -3.21 10.06
N LEU A 5 0.79 -2.96 9.35
CA LEU A 5 0.14 -3.95 8.51
C LEU A 5 0.51 -3.68 7.04
N VAL A 6 1.05 -4.66 6.36
CA VAL A 6 1.30 -4.61 4.92
C VAL A 6 0.25 -5.47 4.22
N THR A 7 -0.44 -4.93 3.24
CA THR A 7 -1.41 -5.70 2.44
C THR A 7 -0.95 -5.83 1.00
N ALA A 8 -1.22 -6.97 0.39
CA ALA A 8 -0.93 -7.22 -1.01
C ALA A 8 -1.99 -8.15 -1.60
N PHE A 9 -2.29 -8.00 -2.89
CA PHE A 9 -3.21 -8.87 -3.60
C PHE A 9 -2.49 -10.14 -4.04
N ARG A 10 -3.15 -11.30 -3.86
CA ARG A 10 -2.61 -12.60 -4.26
C ARG A 10 -2.34 -12.67 -5.76
N ASN A 11 -1.31 -13.42 -6.14
CA ASN A 11 -0.92 -13.68 -7.52
C ASN A 11 -0.57 -12.41 -8.31
N THR A 12 0.02 -11.42 -7.64
CA THR A 12 0.47 -10.16 -8.22
C THR A 12 1.94 -9.90 -7.89
N SER A 13 2.55 -8.92 -8.56
CA SER A 13 3.90 -8.47 -8.22
C SER A 13 3.98 -7.93 -6.78
N ALA A 14 2.89 -7.38 -6.26
CA ALA A 14 2.82 -6.92 -4.88
C ALA A 14 3.06 -8.05 -3.87
N GLU A 15 2.42 -9.21 -4.07
CA GLU A 15 2.67 -10.39 -3.22
C GLU A 15 4.13 -10.80 -3.26
N LEU A 16 4.72 -10.85 -4.45
CA LEU A 16 6.13 -11.22 -4.62
C LEU A 16 7.08 -10.24 -3.91
N LEU A 17 6.76 -8.94 -3.94
CA LEU A 17 7.57 -7.93 -3.26
C LEU A 17 7.55 -8.09 -1.75
N VAL A 18 6.40 -8.44 -1.15
CA VAL A 18 6.26 -8.47 0.31
C VAL A 18 6.63 -9.81 0.94
N ARG A 19 6.83 -10.85 0.15
CA ARG A 19 7.30 -12.15 0.66
C ARG A 19 8.62 -11.99 1.41
N GLY A 20 8.67 -12.56 2.62
CA GLY A 20 9.86 -12.51 3.46
C GLY A 20 9.97 -11.30 4.37
N ILE A 21 8.96 -10.43 4.43
CA ILE A 21 8.86 -9.44 5.51
C ILE A 21 8.65 -10.20 6.82
N SER A 22 9.56 -10.04 7.78
CA SER A 22 9.53 -10.78 9.04
C SER A 22 8.95 -9.99 10.21
N ASP A 23 9.05 -8.65 10.15
CA ASP A 23 8.79 -7.80 11.31
C ASP A 23 7.49 -7.00 11.21
N SER A 24 6.70 -7.23 10.17
CA SER A 24 5.36 -6.65 9.97
C SER A 24 4.34 -7.75 9.73
N ASP A 25 3.10 -7.48 10.10
CA ASP A 25 2.00 -8.36 9.74
C ASP A 25 1.70 -8.21 8.25
N ILE A 26 1.45 -9.32 7.58
CA ILE A 26 1.11 -9.35 6.15
C ILE A 26 -0.30 -9.89 5.99
N LEU A 27 -1.12 -9.17 5.24
CA LEU A 27 -2.46 -9.59 4.86
C LEU A 27 -2.52 -9.77 3.34
N LEU A 28 -2.67 -11.01 2.89
CA LEU A 28 -2.89 -11.31 1.48
C LEU A 28 -4.39 -11.28 1.16
N LEU A 29 -4.74 -10.55 0.12
CA LEU A 29 -6.13 -10.28 -0.27
C LEU A 29 -6.52 -11.15 -1.46
N PRO A 30 -7.76 -11.68 -1.49
CA PRO A 30 -8.18 -12.68 -2.46
C PRO A 30 -8.53 -12.14 -3.86
N ASN A 31 -8.46 -10.85 -4.13
CA ASN A 31 -8.85 -10.19 -5.39
C ASN A 31 -10.37 -10.21 -5.63
N ASP A 32 -11.12 -9.86 -4.61
CA ASP A 32 -12.56 -9.66 -4.66
C ASP A 32 -12.89 -8.34 -3.94
N LYS A 33 -13.56 -7.41 -4.62
CA LYS A 33 -13.79 -6.06 -4.09
C LYS A 33 -14.44 -6.05 -2.71
N VAL A 34 -15.42 -6.92 -2.50
CA VAL A 34 -16.16 -7.01 -1.24
C VAL A 34 -15.32 -7.74 -0.18
N LEU A 35 -14.82 -8.91 -0.51
CA LEU A 35 -14.06 -9.74 0.42
C LEU A 35 -12.73 -9.08 0.82
N ASP A 36 -12.05 -8.39 -0.08
CA ASP A 36 -10.81 -7.67 0.23
C ASP A 36 -11.04 -6.63 1.31
N SER A 37 -12.08 -5.80 1.15
CA SER A 37 -12.42 -4.75 2.10
C SER A 37 -12.90 -5.33 3.44
N GLU A 38 -13.74 -6.36 3.42
CA GLU A 38 -14.20 -7.05 4.62
C GLU A 38 -13.02 -7.66 5.40
N LYS A 39 -12.09 -8.29 4.70
CA LYS A 39 -10.91 -8.91 5.31
C LYS A 39 -9.98 -7.86 5.94
N LEU A 40 -9.76 -6.74 5.26
CA LEU A 40 -9.01 -5.62 5.82
C LEU A 40 -9.68 -5.08 7.09
N ILE A 41 -10.97 -4.76 7.04
CA ILE A 41 -11.72 -4.19 8.16
C ILE A 41 -11.75 -5.17 9.34
N SER A 42 -11.96 -6.46 9.09
CA SER A 42 -11.90 -7.49 10.13
C SER A 42 -10.53 -7.52 10.81
N THR A 43 -9.45 -7.44 10.02
CA THR A 43 -8.08 -7.40 10.57
C THR A 43 -7.87 -6.17 11.44
N LEU A 44 -8.29 -4.99 10.98
CA LEU A 44 -8.15 -3.73 11.70
C LEU A 44 -9.03 -3.68 12.97
N SER A 45 -10.20 -4.32 12.96
CA SER A 45 -11.06 -4.39 14.14
C SER A 45 -10.51 -5.30 15.23
N ASN A 46 -9.73 -6.31 14.87
CA ASN A 46 -9.15 -7.28 15.80
C ASN A 46 -7.78 -6.85 16.35
N ARG A 47 -7.05 -6.01 15.62
CA ARG A 47 -5.73 -5.54 16.03
C ARG A 47 -5.49 -4.11 15.57
N LYS A 48 -4.91 -3.31 16.45
CA LYS A 48 -4.52 -1.92 16.13
C LYS A 48 -3.15 -1.87 15.47
N TYR A 49 -3.05 -1.01 14.46
CA TYR A 49 -1.81 -0.70 13.75
C TYR A 49 -1.59 0.81 13.75
N ASP A 50 -0.34 1.22 13.75
CA ASP A 50 0.02 2.63 13.59
C ASP A 50 -0.08 3.05 12.12
N SER A 51 0.30 2.13 11.22
CA SER A 51 0.28 2.38 9.78
C SER A 51 -0.13 1.12 9.00
N ILE A 52 -0.89 1.34 7.95
CA ILE A 52 -1.26 0.33 6.97
C ILE A 52 -0.63 0.71 5.62
N ILE A 53 0.19 -0.15 5.06
CA ILE A 53 0.80 0.04 3.74
C ILE A 53 0.21 -1.00 2.81
N SER A 54 -0.67 -0.55 1.93
CA SER A 54 -1.33 -1.40 0.93
C SER A 54 -0.60 -1.31 -0.40
N ILE A 55 -0.35 -2.44 -1.02
CA ILE A 55 0.43 -2.54 -2.25
C ILE A 55 -0.40 -3.25 -3.31
N GLY A 56 -0.51 -2.64 -4.47
CA GLY A 56 -1.19 -3.20 -5.63
C GLY A 56 -0.40 -2.97 -6.91
N GLN A 57 -0.57 -3.87 -7.89
CA GLN A 57 0.08 -3.69 -9.18
C GLN A 57 -0.77 -2.84 -10.12
N ARG A 58 -0.10 -2.08 -10.97
CA ARG A 58 -0.72 -1.20 -11.95
C ARG A 58 -0.10 -1.42 -13.33
N PRO A 59 -0.91 -1.55 -14.40
CA PRO A 59 -0.38 -1.61 -15.76
C PRO A 59 0.25 -0.26 -16.16
N ASN A 60 1.10 -0.29 -17.15
CA ASN A 60 1.68 0.89 -17.81
C ASN A 60 2.61 1.74 -16.93
N ILE A 61 3.10 1.22 -15.81
CA ILE A 61 4.22 1.82 -15.09
C ILE A 61 5.42 0.88 -15.12
N LYS A 62 6.61 1.47 -15.19
CA LYS A 62 7.86 0.72 -15.33
C LYS A 62 8.92 1.27 -14.38
N ASP A 63 9.54 0.38 -13.60
CA ASP A 63 10.66 0.67 -12.69
C ASP A 63 10.41 1.85 -11.74
N LYS A 64 9.16 2.10 -11.37
CA LYS A 64 8.78 3.18 -10.46
C LYS A 64 7.55 2.81 -9.64
N VAL A 65 7.28 3.58 -8.60
CA VAL A 65 6.06 3.45 -7.79
C VAL A 65 5.21 4.71 -7.85
N HIS A 66 3.91 4.55 -7.69
CA HIS A 66 2.98 5.66 -7.45
C HIS A 66 2.47 5.61 -6.02
N VAL A 67 2.65 6.69 -5.29
CA VAL A 67 2.11 6.85 -3.94
C VAL A 67 0.77 7.56 -4.05
N GLU A 68 -0.30 6.85 -3.76
CA GLU A 68 -1.66 7.36 -3.93
C GLU A 68 -2.07 8.23 -2.73
N THR A 69 -2.47 9.46 -3.02
CA THR A 69 -2.82 10.45 -1.99
C THR A 69 -4.27 10.39 -1.55
N MET A 70 -5.14 9.73 -2.33
CA MET A 70 -6.57 9.66 -2.08
C MET A 70 -7.23 8.47 -2.77
N ALA A 71 -8.42 8.13 -2.29
CA ALA A 71 -9.33 7.17 -2.93
C ALA A 71 -10.68 7.83 -3.21
N ARG A 72 -11.45 7.26 -4.14
CA ARG A 72 -12.73 7.80 -4.57
C ARG A 72 -13.80 6.74 -4.67
N GLU A 73 -15.03 7.12 -4.35
CA GLU A 73 -16.24 6.34 -4.65
C GLU A 73 -17.33 7.29 -5.14
N GLY A 74 -17.71 7.20 -6.42
CA GLY A 74 -18.64 8.14 -7.05
C GLY A 74 -18.11 9.57 -6.97
N LEU A 75 -18.88 10.46 -6.35
CA LEU A 75 -18.49 11.85 -6.11
C LEU A 75 -17.72 12.05 -4.80
N LEU A 76 -17.60 11.02 -3.98
CA LEU A 76 -16.87 11.09 -2.71
C LEU A 76 -15.39 10.82 -2.91
N SER A 77 -14.56 11.56 -2.17
CA SER A 77 -13.12 11.32 -2.11
C SER A 77 -12.65 11.37 -0.67
N ILE A 78 -11.67 10.53 -0.34
CA ILE A 78 -11.00 10.53 0.96
C ILE A 78 -9.50 10.61 0.74
N GLY A 79 -8.86 11.66 1.29
CA GLY A 79 -7.43 11.80 1.33
C GLY A 79 -6.83 11.02 2.49
N THR A 80 -5.60 10.54 2.30
CA THR A 80 -4.85 9.94 3.40
C THR A 80 -4.25 10.99 4.31
N THR A 81 -4.06 10.64 5.59
CA THR A 81 -3.28 11.42 6.56
C THR A 81 -1.81 10.99 6.61
N PHE A 82 -1.44 9.96 5.85
CA PHE A 82 -0.06 9.50 5.75
C PHE A 82 0.79 10.53 5.00
N ASP A 83 2.03 10.73 5.44
CA ASP A 83 2.98 11.64 4.77
C ASP A 83 3.48 11.04 3.45
N CYS A 84 2.74 11.27 2.38
CA CYS A 84 3.05 10.76 1.05
C CYS A 84 4.32 11.40 0.46
N ASP A 85 4.61 12.65 0.77
CA ASP A 85 5.84 13.32 0.31
C ASP A 85 7.07 12.68 0.93
N MET A 86 7.01 12.37 2.22
CA MET A 86 8.08 11.62 2.89
C MET A 86 8.28 10.26 2.22
N LEU A 87 7.20 9.54 1.92
CA LEU A 87 7.28 8.21 1.31
C LEU A 87 7.92 8.25 -0.09
N VAL A 88 7.56 9.25 -0.91
CA VAL A 88 8.20 9.47 -2.21
C VAL A 88 9.70 9.68 -2.05
N ARG A 89 10.11 10.55 -1.11
CA ARG A 89 11.55 10.77 -0.83
C ARG A 89 12.27 9.50 -0.41
N LEU A 90 11.66 8.69 0.46
CA LEU A 90 12.26 7.42 0.91
C LEU A 90 12.47 6.43 -0.25
N PHE A 91 11.51 6.34 -1.18
CA PHE A 91 11.68 5.49 -2.35
C PHE A 91 12.81 6.01 -3.25
N GLU A 92 12.87 7.32 -3.50
CA GLU A 92 13.91 7.91 -4.33
C GLU A 92 15.30 7.75 -3.72
N GLU A 93 15.44 7.95 -2.42
CA GLU A 93 16.69 7.71 -1.69
C GLU A 93 17.11 6.24 -1.72
N ALA A 94 16.15 5.31 -1.79
CA ALA A 94 16.42 3.89 -1.96
C ALA A 94 16.71 3.51 -3.43
N GLY A 95 16.66 4.46 -4.37
CA GLY A 95 16.95 4.22 -5.79
C GLY A 95 15.73 3.76 -6.61
N ILE A 96 14.51 3.93 -6.09
CA ILE A 96 13.26 3.65 -6.81
C ILE A 96 12.60 4.97 -7.18
N GLN A 97 12.39 5.21 -8.47
CA GLN A 97 11.62 6.37 -8.91
C GLN A 97 10.21 6.32 -8.32
N ALA A 98 9.74 7.45 -7.80
CA ALA A 98 8.44 7.53 -7.17
C ALA A 98 7.76 8.85 -7.50
N LYS A 99 6.44 8.85 -7.56
CA LYS A 99 5.65 10.07 -7.70
C LYS A 99 4.34 9.99 -6.93
N LEU A 100 3.82 11.15 -6.56
CA LEU A 100 2.46 11.27 -6.05
C LEU A 100 1.44 11.00 -7.15
N SER A 101 0.34 10.38 -6.78
CA SER A 101 -0.81 10.16 -7.65
C SER A 101 -2.10 10.42 -6.88
N CYS A 102 -3.06 11.06 -7.51
CA CYS A 102 -4.41 11.24 -6.95
C CYS A 102 -5.45 10.38 -7.67
N ASN A 103 -5.02 9.31 -8.32
CA ASN A 103 -5.89 8.41 -9.07
C ASN A 103 -5.51 6.95 -8.82
N ALA A 104 -6.10 6.36 -7.78
CA ALA A 104 -5.92 4.96 -7.44
C ALA A 104 -6.66 3.98 -8.37
N GLY A 105 -7.30 4.50 -9.44
CA GLY A 105 -8.07 3.72 -10.39
C GLY A 105 -9.52 3.52 -9.97
N THR A 106 -10.20 2.58 -10.60
CA THR A 106 -11.62 2.29 -10.39
C THR A 106 -11.90 0.83 -10.02
N SER A 107 -10.87 0.08 -9.65
CA SER A 107 -10.95 -1.36 -9.40
C SER A 107 -10.62 -1.69 -7.93
N TYR A 108 -10.05 -2.85 -7.70
CA TYR A 108 -9.79 -3.42 -6.38
C TYR A 108 -8.96 -2.51 -5.47
N CYS A 109 -7.91 -1.92 -6.02
CA CYS A 109 -6.98 -1.06 -5.26
C CYS A 109 -7.69 0.17 -4.69
N ASN A 110 -8.38 0.91 -5.53
CA ASN A 110 -9.13 2.09 -5.11
C ASN A 110 -10.25 1.73 -4.13
N CYS A 111 -10.96 0.64 -4.35
CA CYS A 111 -12.03 0.17 -3.48
C CYS A 111 -11.50 -0.17 -2.08
N LEU A 112 -10.42 -0.95 -2.00
CA LEU A 112 -9.76 -1.28 -0.74
C LEU A 112 -9.31 -0.01 -0.01
N TYR A 113 -8.68 0.90 -0.73
CA TYR A 113 -8.15 2.14 -0.18
C TYR A 113 -9.26 3.03 0.36
N PHE A 114 -10.35 3.20 -0.40
CA PHE A 114 -11.49 3.99 0.02
C PHE A 114 -12.11 3.47 1.31
N TYR A 115 -12.44 2.18 1.37
CA TYR A 115 -13.08 1.60 2.56
C TYR A 115 -12.14 1.52 3.75
N GLY A 116 -10.85 1.28 3.52
CA GLY A 116 -9.84 1.33 4.57
C GLY A 116 -9.72 2.72 5.20
N LEU A 117 -9.57 3.75 4.37
CA LEU A 117 -9.48 5.15 4.83
C LEU A 117 -10.75 5.59 5.58
N ARG A 118 -11.94 5.21 5.07
CA ARG A 118 -13.21 5.52 5.72
C ARG A 118 -13.29 4.85 7.10
N TYR A 119 -12.95 3.57 7.18
CA TYR A 119 -12.95 2.85 8.45
C TYR A 119 -12.01 3.50 9.47
N LEU A 120 -10.78 3.82 9.08
CA LEU A 120 -9.83 4.47 9.98
C LEU A 120 -10.32 5.83 10.45
N ARG A 121 -10.84 6.64 9.54
CA ARG A 121 -11.40 7.96 9.91
C ARG A 121 -12.48 7.85 10.99
N GLU A 122 -13.36 6.85 10.87
CA GLU A 122 -14.48 6.68 11.77
C GLU A 122 -14.12 5.96 13.08
N LYS A 123 -13.20 5.00 13.03
CA LYS A 123 -12.94 4.05 14.12
C LYS A 123 -11.55 4.15 14.75
N GLN A 124 -10.54 4.52 13.97
CA GLN A 124 -9.13 4.57 14.41
C GLN A 124 -8.42 5.78 13.78
N PRO A 125 -8.85 7.02 14.13
CA PRO A 125 -8.34 8.22 13.43
C PRO A 125 -6.84 8.49 13.65
N GLU A 126 -6.23 7.86 14.65
CA GLU A 126 -4.79 7.94 14.91
C GLU A 126 -3.95 7.06 13.96
N ALA A 127 -4.55 6.05 13.37
CA ALA A 127 -3.87 5.18 12.40
C ALA A 127 -3.87 5.79 11.00
N GLN A 128 -2.83 5.50 10.25
CA GLN A 128 -2.64 6.05 8.90
C GLN A 128 -2.57 4.92 7.87
N MET A 129 -3.14 5.14 6.71
CA MET A 129 -3.07 4.19 5.60
C MET A 129 -2.56 4.88 4.34
N VAL A 130 -1.68 4.20 3.62
CA VAL A 130 -1.22 4.63 2.29
C VAL A 130 -1.33 3.48 1.31
N PHE A 131 -1.63 3.80 0.05
CA PHE A 131 -1.63 2.85 -1.04
C PHE A 131 -0.48 3.15 -2.01
N VAL A 132 0.29 2.12 -2.34
CA VAL A 132 1.43 2.21 -3.27
C VAL A 132 1.16 1.30 -4.45
N HIS A 133 1.09 1.87 -5.65
CA HIS A 133 1.07 1.11 -6.88
C HIS A 133 2.49 0.76 -7.33
N VAL A 134 2.70 -0.50 -7.65
CA VAL A 134 3.95 -1.04 -8.17
C VAL A 134 3.73 -1.56 -9.59
N PRO A 135 4.79 -1.69 -10.41
CA PRO A 135 4.65 -2.26 -11.75
C PRO A 135 4.27 -3.74 -11.72
N PHE A 136 3.72 -4.24 -12.82
CA PHE A 136 3.72 -5.69 -13.08
C PHE A 136 5.17 -6.20 -13.09
N GLN A 137 5.37 -7.45 -12.70
CA GLN A 137 6.71 -8.05 -12.64
C GLN A 137 7.49 -7.88 -13.97
N LYS A 138 6.81 -8.07 -15.10
CA LYS A 138 7.41 -7.90 -16.45
C LYS A 138 7.90 -6.48 -16.74
N ASN A 139 7.42 -5.48 -15.99
CA ASN A 139 7.79 -4.08 -16.13
C ASN A 139 8.81 -3.62 -15.09
N ILE A 140 9.43 -4.55 -14.38
CA ILE A 140 10.55 -4.31 -13.47
C ILE A 140 11.80 -4.93 -14.07
N THR A 141 12.78 -4.10 -14.40
CA THR A 141 13.99 -4.53 -15.12
C THR A 141 14.83 -5.50 -14.28
N ASP A 142 15.08 -5.17 -13.02
CA ASP A 142 15.77 -6.05 -12.06
C ASP A 142 14.88 -6.23 -10.83
N PHE A 143 14.08 -7.29 -10.84
CA PHE A 143 13.07 -7.54 -9.81
C PHE A 143 13.69 -7.71 -8.42
N GLU A 144 14.76 -8.49 -8.29
CA GLU A 144 15.37 -8.73 -6.98
C GLU A 144 16.01 -7.47 -6.40
N HIS A 145 16.63 -6.63 -7.24
CA HIS A 145 17.15 -5.35 -6.80
C HIS A 145 16.00 -4.42 -6.35
N PHE A 146 14.96 -4.28 -7.17
CA PHE A 146 13.77 -3.48 -6.85
C PHE A 146 13.15 -3.95 -5.53
N ARG A 147 12.99 -5.25 -5.36
CA ARG A 147 12.44 -5.85 -4.15
C ARG A 147 13.26 -5.50 -2.91
N ARG A 148 14.59 -5.66 -2.97
CA ARG A 148 15.48 -5.31 -1.86
C ARG A 148 15.34 -3.84 -1.45
N GLN A 149 15.32 -2.93 -2.41
CA GLN A 149 15.16 -1.51 -2.13
C GLN A 149 13.77 -1.19 -1.57
N PHE A 150 12.73 -1.80 -2.13
CA PHE A 150 11.37 -1.67 -1.64
C PHE A 150 11.25 -2.09 -0.17
N LEU A 151 11.80 -3.26 0.16
CA LEU A 151 11.77 -3.78 1.53
C LEU A 151 12.56 -2.89 2.52
N ARG A 152 13.63 -2.24 2.07
CA ARG A 152 14.37 -1.27 2.90
C ARG A 152 13.50 -0.06 3.27
N VAL A 153 12.67 0.42 2.35
CA VAL A 153 11.72 1.51 2.64
C VAL A 153 10.69 1.07 3.70
N ILE A 154 10.12 -0.12 3.54
CA ILE A 154 9.18 -0.67 4.53
C ILE A 154 9.83 -0.80 5.91
N ALA A 155 11.03 -1.37 5.97
CA ALA A 155 11.77 -1.52 7.23
C ALA A 155 12.09 -0.16 7.88
N TYR A 156 12.41 0.86 7.08
CA TYR A 156 12.64 2.21 7.62
C TYR A 156 11.40 2.77 8.29
N ILE A 157 10.22 2.66 7.63
CA ILE A 157 8.95 3.13 8.21
C ILE A 157 8.64 2.40 9.52
N GLN A 158 8.89 1.09 9.56
CA GLN A 158 8.66 0.26 10.74
C GLN A 158 9.52 0.70 11.94
N ASN A 159 10.75 1.13 11.69
CA ASN A 159 11.69 1.52 12.74
C ASN A 159 11.54 2.98 13.22
N GLN A 160 10.55 3.71 12.72
CA GLN A 160 10.19 5.05 13.22
C GLN A 160 9.43 4.96 14.56
#